data_0c19c792974b2587eae70662042a6b40
#
_entry.id   0c19c792974b2587eae70662042a6b40
#
_cell.length_a   1.000
_cell.length_b   1.000
_cell.length_c   1.000
_cell.angle_alpha   90.00
_cell.angle_beta   90.00
_cell.angle_gamma   90.00
#
_symmetry.space_group_name_H-M   'P 1'
#
loop_
_entity.id
_entity.type
_entity.pdbx_description
1 polymer ?
#
loop_
_entity_poly.entity_id
_entity_poly.type
_entity_poly.pdbx_seq_one_letter_code
_entity_poly.pdbx_strand_id
1 'polypeptide(L)'
;RTHIYDAPGTVADRIRNKLAHELPEKYRPASAEAQATARAIAAFEEYHPDIVLVIKGDLLGDTWWQKLEESGVRYGTWLYDELRRMSYTLEDLPRLGALASYSPQDAEYLRSLGYAVLDMPNAYDSHCTIAPVTEDAISFVGANYPNREHTLRALHEAGIPVRAYGRDWSRHPWDIARTRRFKGTGIPAHRDIDRSAAYGVMASSPATLNIHHNQDGFTMRTFEAPGVGALHLIDRADVARYYEPGREVLVYESTEELIDLCAR
;
A
#
# COMPACT_ATOMS: atom_id res chain seq x y z
N ARG A 1 -4.24 -6.03 23.97
CA ARG A 1 -5.15 -6.04 22.77
C ARG A 1 -4.62 -5.04 21.78
N THR A 2 -4.57 -5.40 20.50
CA THR A 2 -4.23 -4.49 19.41
C THR A 2 -5.54 -4.01 18.78
N HIS A 3 -5.73 -2.69 18.73
CA HIS A 3 -6.85 -2.07 18.04
C HIS A 3 -6.30 -1.40 16.80
N ILE A 4 -6.82 -1.78 15.63
CA ILE A 4 -6.46 -1.19 14.34
C ILE A 4 -7.55 -0.19 13.99
N TYR A 5 -7.12 1.03 13.72
CA TYR A 5 -7.99 2.11 13.32
C TYR A 5 -7.61 2.61 11.92
N ASP A 6 -8.51 2.45 10.95
CA ASP A 6 -8.31 2.92 9.58
C ASP A 6 -8.88 4.32 9.38
N ALA A 7 -8.06 5.23 8.89
CA ALA A 7 -8.53 6.56 8.49
C ALA A 7 -9.41 6.46 7.23
N PRO A 8 -10.53 7.20 7.18
CA PRO A 8 -11.45 7.13 6.08
C PRO A 8 -10.90 7.74 4.79
N GLY A 9 -10.90 6.97 3.71
CA GLY A 9 -10.64 7.40 2.34
C GLY A 9 -11.84 7.15 1.42
N THR A 10 -13.06 7.21 1.94
CA THR A 10 -14.28 6.83 1.21
C THR A 10 -14.73 7.90 0.20
N VAL A 11 -15.61 7.53 -0.73
CA VAL A 11 -16.28 8.49 -1.65
C VAL A 11 -17.05 9.55 -0.85
N ALA A 12 -17.65 9.16 0.27
CA ALA A 12 -18.36 10.08 1.17
C ALA A 12 -17.41 11.15 1.74
N ASP A 13 -16.17 10.80 2.07
CA ASP A 13 -15.18 11.74 2.59
C ASP A 13 -14.73 12.75 1.52
N ARG A 14 -14.59 12.31 0.28
CA ARG A 14 -14.30 13.21 -0.86
C ARG A 14 -15.42 14.20 -1.13
N ILE A 15 -16.68 13.74 -1.11
CA ILE A 15 -17.87 14.58 -1.25
C ILE A 15 -17.91 15.58 -0.09
N ARG A 16 -17.67 15.13 1.12
CA ARG A 16 -17.68 15.95 2.32
C ARG A 16 -16.59 17.03 2.30
N ASN A 17 -15.36 16.69 1.90
CA ASN A 17 -14.28 17.66 1.73
C ASN A 17 -14.65 18.71 0.68
N LYS A 18 -15.24 18.29 -0.45
CA LYS A 18 -15.71 19.23 -1.45
C LYS A 18 -16.78 20.17 -0.88
N LEU A 19 -17.76 19.63 -0.16
CA LEU A 19 -18.81 20.43 0.49
C LEU A 19 -18.25 21.37 1.57
N ALA A 20 -17.22 20.93 2.31
CA ALA A 20 -16.55 21.76 3.30
C ALA A 20 -15.87 23.00 2.68
N HIS A 21 -15.43 22.92 1.42
CA HIS A 21 -14.85 24.05 0.70
C HIS A 21 -15.87 24.94 -0.02
N GLU A 22 -16.98 24.38 -0.50
CA GLU A 22 -17.96 25.08 -1.33
C GLU A 22 -19.11 25.71 -0.55
N LEU A 23 -19.40 25.24 0.69
CA LEU A 23 -20.51 25.75 1.48
C LEU A 23 -20.10 26.93 2.40
N PRO A 24 -21.03 27.85 2.71
CA PRO A 24 -20.83 28.84 3.76
C PRO A 24 -20.46 28.20 5.11
N GLU A 25 -19.61 28.84 5.89
CA GLU A 25 -19.01 28.29 7.11
C GLU A 25 -20.02 27.64 8.06
N LYS A 26 -21.19 28.25 8.22
CA LYS A 26 -22.30 27.75 9.07
C LYS A 26 -22.83 26.37 8.65
N TYR A 27 -22.65 25.97 7.38
CA TYR A 27 -23.17 24.72 6.83
C TYR A 27 -22.05 23.75 6.38
N ARG A 28 -20.80 24.08 6.69
CA ARG A 28 -19.66 23.22 6.34
C ARG A 28 -19.67 21.96 7.20
N PRO A 29 -19.69 20.77 6.59
CA PRO A 29 -19.43 19.55 7.34
C PRO A 29 -17.98 19.57 7.84
N ALA A 30 -17.72 18.88 8.94
CA ALA A 30 -16.36 18.68 9.42
C ALA A 30 -15.51 18.04 8.31
N SER A 31 -14.27 18.53 8.12
CA SER A 31 -13.33 18.00 7.13
C SER A 31 -13.02 16.52 7.40
N ALA A 32 -12.53 15.78 6.42
CA ALA A 32 -12.10 14.40 6.62
C ALA A 32 -10.98 14.31 7.66
N GLU A 33 -10.07 15.29 7.67
CA GLU A 33 -9.04 15.45 8.69
C GLU A 33 -9.63 15.59 10.09
N ALA A 34 -10.54 16.56 10.29
CA ALA A 34 -11.17 16.78 11.60
C ALA A 34 -11.92 15.54 12.11
N GLN A 35 -12.56 14.79 11.20
CA GLN A 35 -13.24 13.56 11.58
C GLN A 35 -12.29 12.42 11.89
N ALA A 36 -11.23 12.23 11.08
CA ALA A 36 -10.20 11.23 11.35
C ALA A 36 -9.56 11.51 12.72
N THR A 37 -9.22 12.76 12.97
CA THR A 37 -8.64 13.23 14.23
C THR A 37 -9.57 12.97 15.41
N ALA A 38 -10.85 13.39 15.32
CA ALA A 38 -11.83 13.17 16.39
C ALA A 38 -12.03 11.68 16.71
N ARG A 39 -12.06 10.82 15.70
CA ARG A 39 -12.17 9.37 15.90
C ARG A 39 -10.91 8.77 16.52
N ALA A 40 -9.73 9.23 16.09
CA ALA A 40 -8.47 8.77 16.67
C ALA A 40 -8.39 9.13 18.17
N ILE A 41 -8.79 10.36 18.52
CA ILE A 41 -8.87 10.80 19.92
C ILE A 41 -9.90 9.95 20.70
N ALA A 42 -11.10 9.74 20.16
CA ALA A 42 -12.12 8.92 20.81
C ALA A 42 -11.64 7.48 21.05
N ALA A 43 -10.98 6.86 20.07
CA ALA A 43 -10.39 5.54 20.22
C ALA A 43 -9.27 5.53 21.28
N PHE A 44 -8.43 6.54 21.31
CA PHE A 44 -7.39 6.68 22.33
C PHE A 44 -8.00 6.76 23.75
N GLU A 45 -9.06 7.54 23.91
CA GLU A 45 -9.77 7.69 25.18
C GLU A 45 -10.56 6.44 25.59
N GLU A 46 -11.08 5.67 24.63
CA GLU A 46 -11.77 4.41 24.91
C GLU A 46 -10.81 3.29 25.34
N TYR A 47 -9.68 3.16 24.64
CA TYR A 47 -8.79 2.00 24.81
C TYR A 47 -7.67 2.21 25.80
N HIS A 48 -7.36 3.45 26.19
CA HIS A 48 -6.26 3.78 27.11
C HIS A 48 -4.97 3.01 26.79
N PRO A 49 -4.38 3.17 25.60
CA PRO A 49 -3.25 2.34 25.17
C PRO A 49 -1.97 2.68 25.94
N ASP A 50 -1.14 1.67 26.19
CA ASP A 50 0.21 1.82 26.77
C ASP A 50 1.22 2.33 25.72
N ILE A 51 0.96 2.02 24.43
CA ILE A 51 1.80 2.41 23.30
C ILE A 51 0.88 2.72 22.11
N VAL A 52 1.22 3.78 21.36
CA VAL A 52 0.53 4.14 20.11
C VAL A 52 1.50 4.05 18.94
N LEU A 53 1.14 3.26 17.92
CA LEU A 53 1.81 3.28 16.62
C LEU A 53 0.91 3.98 15.61
N VAL A 54 1.39 5.10 15.09
CA VAL A 54 0.74 5.83 14.01
C VAL A 54 1.29 5.33 12.68
N ILE A 55 0.44 4.75 11.83
CA ILE A 55 0.83 4.32 10.49
C ILE A 55 0.38 5.40 9.51
N LYS A 56 1.35 5.99 8.80
CA LYS A 56 1.19 7.15 7.94
C LYS A 56 0.80 8.41 8.72
N GLY A 57 -0.44 8.60 9.11
CA GLY A 57 -0.91 9.62 10.04
C GLY A 57 -0.94 11.07 9.50
N ASP A 58 -0.52 11.31 8.27
CA ASP A 58 -0.40 12.63 7.64
C ASP A 58 -1.76 13.32 7.32
N LEU A 59 -2.86 12.66 7.66
CA LEU A 59 -4.22 13.21 7.63
C LEU A 59 -4.77 13.52 9.02
N LEU A 60 -3.97 13.35 10.07
CA LEU A 60 -4.38 13.66 11.44
C LEU A 60 -3.96 15.10 11.80
N GLY A 61 -4.91 15.86 12.29
CA GLY A 61 -4.69 17.27 12.64
C GLY A 61 -3.89 17.46 13.93
N ASP A 62 -3.50 18.70 14.20
CA ASP A 62 -2.64 19.10 15.33
C ASP A 62 -3.14 18.63 16.69
N THR A 63 -4.45 18.60 16.90
CA THR A 63 -5.07 18.17 18.16
C THR A 63 -4.81 16.70 18.49
N TRP A 64 -4.54 15.85 17.49
CA TRP A 64 -4.10 14.47 17.72
C TRP A 64 -2.70 14.41 18.32
N TRP A 65 -1.76 15.12 17.72
CA TRP A 65 -0.37 15.14 18.15
C TRP A 65 -0.23 15.76 19.53
N GLN A 66 -0.95 16.85 19.77
CA GLN A 66 -1.05 17.49 21.07
C GLN A 66 -1.59 16.56 22.15
N LYS A 67 -2.66 15.78 21.82
CA LYS A 67 -3.22 14.77 22.73
C LYS A 67 -2.21 13.70 23.10
N LEU A 68 -1.40 13.22 22.16
CA LEU A 68 -0.35 12.23 22.44
C LEU A 68 0.74 12.80 23.36
N GLU A 69 1.21 14.01 23.08
CA GLU A 69 2.21 14.70 23.91
C GLU A 69 1.71 14.92 25.35
N GLU A 70 0.50 15.47 25.50
CA GLU A 70 -0.10 15.76 26.81
C GLU A 70 -0.40 14.49 27.63
N SER A 71 -0.70 13.38 26.97
CA SER A 71 -1.00 12.10 27.64
C SER A 71 0.23 11.43 28.25
N GLY A 72 1.44 11.76 27.79
CA GLY A 72 2.67 11.07 28.18
C GLY A 72 2.79 9.63 27.71
N VAL A 73 1.88 9.15 26.85
CA VAL A 73 1.94 7.80 26.28
C VAL A 73 3.17 7.67 25.37
N ARG A 74 3.78 6.50 25.33
CA ARG A 74 4.83 6.22 24.35
C ARG A 74 4.21 6.06 22.96
N TYR A 75 4.71 6.81 21.99
CA TYR A 75 4.24 6.70 20.61
C TYR A 75 5.36 6.82 19.59
N GLY A 76 5.08 6.36 18.40
CA GLY A 76 5.93 6.51 17.23
C GLY A 76 5.14 6.47 15.95
N THR A 77 5.74 6.98 14.88
CA THR A 77 5.14 7.04 13.56
C THR A 77 5.92 6.21 12.57
N TRP A 78 5.23 5.28 11.92
CA TRP A 78 5.74 4.58 10.76
C TRP A 78 5.36 5.34 9.50
N LEU A 79 6.37 5.94 8.86
CA LEU A 79 6.26 6.57 7.57
C LEU A 79 6.09 5.47 6.51
N TYR A 80 4.82 5.13 6.26
CA TYR A 80 4.38 4.01 5.43
C TYR A 80 4.35 4.34 3.93
N ASP A 81 4.71 5.56 3.57
CA ASP A 81 4.86 6.06 2.20
C ASP A 81 6.12 6.93 2.14
N GLU A 82 6.63 7.25 0.96
CA GLU A 82 7.73 8.20 0.85
C GLU A 82 7.34 9.60 1.34
N LEU A 83 8.25 10.29 1.99
CA LEU A 83 8.02 11.66 2.49
C LEU A 83 7.47 12.59 1.40
N ARG A 84 7.98 12.47 0.17
CA ARG A 84 7.50 13.24 -1.00
C ARG A 84 6.03 13.00 -1.36
N ARG A 85 5.40 11.97 -0.83
CA ARG A 85 3.99 11.61 -1.05
C ARG A 85 3.12 11.82 0.17
N MET A 86 3.73 12.21 1.27
CA MET A 86 3.05 12.53 2.52
C MET A 86 2.87 14.03 2.65
N SER A 87 1.94 14.44 3.49
CA SER A 87 1.69 15.87 3.79
C SER A 87 2.62 16.44 4.86
N TYR A 88 3.48 15.60 5.47
CA TYR A 88 4.42 16.07 6.49
C TYR A 88 5.48 16.99 5.92
N THR A 89 5.80 18.03 6.70
CA THR A 89 6.95 18.91 6.49
C THR A 89 8.06 18.56 7.48
N LEU A 90 9.24 19.13 7.29
CA LEU A 90 10.35 18.96 8.26
C LEU A 90 10.01 19.54 9.65
N GLU A 91 9.13 20.52 9.71
CA GLU A 91 8.67 21.15 10.96
C GLU A 91 7.75 20.22 11.76
N ASP A 92 7.11 19.26 11.10
CA ASP A 92 6.24 18.28 11.75
C ASP A 92 7.02 17.14 12.42
N LEU A 93 8.23 16.82 11.95
CA LEU A 93 8.99 15.64 12.38
C LEU A 93 9.21 15.55 13.90
N PRO A 94 9.54 16.65 14.62
CA PRO A 94 9.78 16.56 16.06
C PRO A 94 8.60 16.04 16.88
N ARG A 95 7.36 16.25 16.39
CA ARG A 95 6.13 15.84 17.10
C ARG A 95 5.65 14.44 16.76
N LEU A 96 6.30 13.76 15.81
CA LEU A 96 5.87 12.43 15.36
C LEU A 96 6.33 11.28 16.29
N GLY A 97 7.05 11.59 17.37
CA GLY A 97 7.60 10.61 18.30
C GLY A 97 8.74 9.80 17.70
N ALA A 98 8.85 8.52 18.06
CA ALA A 98 9.84 7.63 17.46
C ALA A 98 9.51 7.38 15.98
N LEU A 99 10.53 7.47 15.10
CA LEU A 99 10.33 7.37 13.66
C LEU A 99 10.75 6.02 13.11
N ALA A 100 9.93 5.48 12.22
CA ALA A 100 10.28 4.37 11.35
C ALA A 100 9.91 4.73 9.90
N SER A 101 10.68 4.27 8.92
CA SER A 101 10.38 4.46 7.50
C SER A 101 10.46 3.15 6.73
N TYR A 102 9.53 2.94 5.79
CA TYR A 102 9.60 1.81 4.85
C TYR A 102 10.54 2.11 3.68
N SER A 103 10.83 3.40 3.44
CA SER A 103 11.79 3.86 2.42
C SER A 103 13.19 3.95 3.02
N PRO A 104 14.15 3.16 2.54
CA PRO A 104 15.54 3.27 2.98
C PRO A 104 16.15 4.65 2.69
N GLN A 105 15.76 5.28 1.57
CA GLN A 105 16.26 6.60 1.17
C GLN A 105 15.78 7.68 2.14
N ASP A 106 14.49 7.66 2.51
CA ASP A 106 13.93 8.58 3.50
C ASP A 106 14.55 8.34 4.89
N ALA A 107 14.77 7.08 5.27
CA ALA A 107 15.42 6.75 6.53
C ALA A 107 16.85 7.32 6.59
N GLU A 108 17.62 7.19 5.51
CA GLU A 108 18.96 7.76 5.41
C GLU A 108 18.93 9.29 5.42
N TYR A 109 18.04 9.89 4.64
CA TYR A 109 17.83 11.35 4.64
C TYR A 109 17.51 11.88 6.03
N LEU A 110 16.55 11.30 6.72
CA LEU A 110 16.16 11.73 8.06
C LEU A 110 17.30 11.55 9.09
N ARG A 111 18.07 10.47 8.99
CA ARG A 111 19.28 10.28 9.81
C ARG A 111 20.33 11.35 9.54
N SER A 112 20.49 11.79 8.30
CA SER A 112 21.40 12.89 7.95
C SER A 112 21.01 14.23 8.57
N LEU A 113 19.71 14.39 8.89
CA LEU A 113 19.17 15.53 9.63
C LEU A 113 19.24 15.37 11.16
N GLY A 114 19.79 14.26 11.66
CA GLY A 114 19.98 14.00 13.09
C GLY A 114 18.84 13.23 13.76
N TYR A 115 17.84 12.75 13.02
CA TYR A 115 16.76 11.93 13.59
C TYR A 115 17.18 10.47 13.75
N ALA A 116 16.77 9.86 14.86
CA ALA A 116 16.85 8.41 15.02
C ALA A 116 15.68 7.76 14.27
N VAL A 117 15.96 7.03 13.18
CA VAL A 117 14.95 6.42 12.34
C VAL A 117 15.20 4.93 12.18
N LEU A 118 14.19 4.11 12.46
CA LEU A 118 14.20 2.68 12.18
C LEU A 118 13.88 2.42 10.71
N ASP A 119 14.72 1.64 10.03
CA ASP A 119 14.39 1.07 8.71
C ASP A 119 13.43 -0.10 8.95
N MET A 120 12.15 0.12 8.61
CA MET A 120 11.08 -0.84 8.86
C MET A 120 10.30 -1.11 7.57
N PRO A 121 10.65 -2.18 6.85
CA PRO A 121 9.98 -2.54 5.60
C PRO A 121 8.54 -2.98 5.84
N ASN A 122 7.79 -3.12 4.75
CA ASN A 122 6.51 -3.78 4.75
C ASN A 122 6.61 -5.25 5.17
N ALA A 123 5.51 -5.87 5.51
CA ALA A 123 5.41 -7.27 5.90
C ALA A 123 4.13 -7.90 5.35
N TYR A 124 4.02 -9.22 5.46
CA TYR A 124 2.76 -9.92 5.22
C TYR A 124 2.05 -10.22 6.55
N ASP A 125 0.74 -10.42 6.46
CA ASP A 125 -0.08 -10.77 7.62
C ASP A 125 -0.18 -12.30 7.76
N SER A 126 0.66 -12.87 8.62
CA SER A 126 0.69 -14.32 8.87
C SER A 126 -0.56 -14.87 9.58
N HIS A 127 -1.41 -14.01 10.11
CA HIS A 127 -2.69 -14.39 10.72
C HIS A 127 -3.87 -14.30 9.76
N CYS A 128 -3.68 -13.73 8.57
CA CYS A 128 -4.72 -13.66 7.55
C CYS A 128 -5.01 -15.07 7.01
N THR A 129 -6.28 -15.45 7.04
CA THR A 129 -6.72 -16.71 6.42
C THR A 129 -6.53 -16.64 4.91
N ILE A 130 -5.92 -17.65 4.32
CA ILE A 130 -5.77 -17.77 2.87
C ILE A 130 -7.08 -18.36 2.32
N ALA A 131 -7.78 -17.61 1.45
CA ALA A 131 -9.00 -18.11 0.83
C ALA A 131 -8.69 -19.26 -0.15
N PRO A 132 -9.54 -20.29 -0.22
CA PRO A 132 -9.39 -21.37 -1.21
C PRO A 132 -9.76 -20.84 -2.60
N VAL A 133 -8.78 -20.37 -3.34
CA VAL A 133 -8.91 -19.89 -4.72
C VAL A 133 -8.09 -20.77 -5.63
N THR A 134 -8.54 -20.97 -6.86
CA THR A 134 -7.76 -21.61 -7.93
C THR A 134 -7.46 -20.56 -8.98
N GLU A 135 -6.18 -20.37 -9.29
CA GLU A 135 -5.71 -19.46 -10.32
C GLU A 135 -4.75 -20.21 -11.24
N ASP A 136 -5.05 -20.23 -12.52
CA ASP A 136 -4.32 -20.95 -13.57
C ASP A 136 -3.41 -20.04 -14.41
N ALA A 137 -3.49 -18.73 -14.19
CA ALA A 137 -2.68 -17.73 -14.86
C ALA A 137 -1.66 -17.11 -13.90
N ILE A 138 -0.61 -16.53 -14.44
CA ILE A 138 0.31 -15.68 -13.69
C ILE A 138 -0.47 -14.46 -13.17
N SER A 139 -0.49 -14.28 -11.85
CA SER A 139 -1.29 -13.25 -11.22
C SER A 139 -0.53 -11.94 -11.04
N PHE A 140 -1.27 -10.84 -11.16
CA PHE A 140 -0.84 -9.52 -10.74
C PHE A 140 -1.93 -8.89 -9.86
N VAL A 141 -1.60 -8.55 -8.62
CA VAL A 141 -2.54 -7.93 -7.69
C VAL A 141 -2.09 -6.51 -7.37
N GLY A 142 -2.75 -5.51 -7.93
CA GLY A 142 -2.37 -4.10 -7.72
C GLY A 142 -3.06 -3.11 -8.67
N ALA A 143 -2.76 -1.82 -8.46
CA ALA A 143 -3.26 -0.74 -9.29
C ALA A 143 -2.67 -0.77 -10.71
N ASN A 144 -3.42 -0.27 -11.68
CA ASN A 144 -2.95 -0.12 -13.05
C ASN A 144 -2.13 1.17 -13.20
N TYR A 145 -0.82 1.03 -13.35
CA TYR A 145 0.08 2.08 -13.82
C TYR A 145 0.59 1.75 -15.24
N PRO A 146 1.02 2.76 -16.04
CA PRO A 146 1.42 2.54 -17.43
C PRO A 146 2.49 1.48 -17.63
N ASN A 147 3.52 1.42 -16.77
CA ASN A 147 4.54 0.39 -16.82
C ASN A 147 3.98 -1.01 -16.56
N ARG A 148 3.06 -1.15 -15.61
CA ARG A 148 2.39 -2.41 -15.28
C ARG A 148 1.52 -2.89 -16.44
N GLU A 149 0.75 -1.98 -17.02
CA GLU A 149 -0.06 -2.30 -18.20
C GLU A 149 0.80 -2.73 -19.37
N HIS A 150 1.93 -2.05 -19.60
CA HIS A 150 2.89 -2.40 -20.65
C HIS A 150 3.42 -3.83 -20.46
N THR A 151 3.94 -4.15 -19.28
CA THR A 151 4.51 -5.46 -18.96
C THR A 151 3.49 -6.59 -19.09
N LEU A 152 2.29 -6.42 -18.48
CA LEU A 152 1.23 -7.43 -18.56
C LEU A 152 0.71 -7.62 -19.99
N ARG A 153 0.66 -6.56 -20.79
CA ARG A 153 0.28 -6.63 -22.20
C ARG A 153 1.31 -7.44 -22.99
N ALA A 154 2.60 -7.18 -22.80
CA ALA A 154 3.65 -7.91 -23.48
C ALA A 154 3.63 -9.41 -23.18
N LEU A 155 3.41 -9.81 -21.93
CA LEU A 155 3.20 -11.20 -21.54
C LEU A 155 1.99 -11.81 -22.25
N HIS A 156 0.86 -11.11 -22.25
CA HIS A 156 -0.37 -11.56 -22.89
C HIS A 156 -0.20 -11.73 -24.42
N GLU A 157 0.46 -10.77 -25.07
CA GLU A 157 0.76 -10.82 -26.51
C GLU A 157 1.76 -11.96 -26.86
N ALA A 158 2.65 -12.31 -25.93
CA ALA A 158 3.53 -13.48 -26.04
C ALA A 158 2.81 -14.83 -25.80
N GLY A 159 1.50 -14.81 -25.53
CA GLY A 159 0.71 -16.02 -25.28
C GLY A 159 0.82 -16.57 -23.87
N ILE A 160 1.44 -15.85 -22.95
CA ILE A 160 1.56 -16.24 -21.54
C ILE A 160 0.24 -15.92 -20.82
N PRO A 161 -0.40 -16.90 -20.16
CA PRO A 161 -1.61 -16.64 -19.39
C PRO A 161 -1.34 -15.68 -18.21
N VAL A 162 -1.88 -14.48 -18.26
CA VAL A 162 -1.78 -13.49 -17.19
C VAL A 162 -3.16 -13.01 -16.75
N ARG A 163 -3.32 -12.70 -15.47
CA ARG A 163 -4.56 -12.15 -14.91
C ARG A 163 -4.29 -11.05 -13.89
N ALA A 164 -4.90 -9.90 -14.11
CA ALA A 164 -4.77 -8.75 -13.23
C ALA A 164 -5.94 -8.65 -12.25
N TYR A 165 -5.66 -8.31 -11.01
CA TYR A 165 -6.64 -8.08 -9.95
C TYR A 165 -6.53 -6.65 -9.43
N GLY A 166 -7.62 -5.90 -9.59
CA GLY A 166 -7.67 -4.52 -9.12
C GLY A 166 -8.73 -3.70 -9.84
N ARG A 167 -9.20 -2.69 -9.16
CA ARG A 167 -10.27 -1.80 -9.64
C ARG A 167 -9.99 -1.16 -10.98
N ASP A 168 -8.74 -0.76 -11.21
CA ASP A 168 -8.33 -0.02 -12.40
C ASP A 168 -8.22 -0.92 -13.65
N TRP A 169 -8.23 -2.24 -13.48
CA TRP A 169 -8.23 -3.23 -14.54
C TRP A 169 -9.63 -3.68 -14.92
N SER A 170 -10.56 -3.59 -13.99
CA SER A 170 -11.90 -4.14 -14.07
C SER A 170 -12.75 -3.47 -15.14
N ARG A 171 -13.59 -4.26 -15.82
CA ARG A 171 -14.62 -3.80 -16.77
C ARG A 171 -16.00 -3.71 -16.14
N HIS A 172 -16.09 -3.89 -14.84
CA HIS A 172 -17.36 -3.74 -14.13
C HIS A 172 -17.84 -2.27 -14.20
N PRO A 173 -19.13 -2.00 -14.54
CA PRO A 173 -19.64 -0.63 -14.74
C PRO A 173 -19.36 0.30 -13.56
N TRP A 174 -19.48 -0.20 -12.33
CA TRP A 174 -19.19 0.59 -11.13
C TRP A 174 -17.72 1.00 -11.01
N ASP A 175 -16.80 0.11 -11.38
CA ASP A 175 -15.37 0.40 -11.33
C ASP A 175 -14.98 1.37 -12.44
N ILE A 176 -15.55 1.23 -13.64
CA ILE A 176 -15.41 2.19 -14.73
C ILE A 176 -15.87 3.59 -14.30
N ALA A 177 -17.05 3.68 -13.68
CA ALA A 177 -17.58 4.96 -13.18
C ALA A 177 -16.67 5.61 -12.13
N ARG A 178 -16.09 4.81 -11.22
CA ARG A 178 -15.19 5.30 -10.16
C ARG A 178 -13.81 5.70 -10.66
N THR A 179 -13.25 4.92 -11.58
CA THR A 179 -11.88 5.12 -12.09
C THR A 179 -11.84 6.02 -13.32
N ARG A 180 -13.00 6.23 -13.98
CA ARG A 180 -13.14 6.94 -15.27
C ARG A 180 -12.31 6.31 -16.39
N ARG A 181 -12.00 5.01 -16.28
CA ARG A 181 -11.24 4.24 -17.27
C ARG A 181 -12.20 3.54 -18.23
N PHE A 182 -12.67 4.26 -19.23
CA PHE A 182 -13.64 3.75 -20.22
C PHE A 182 -13.01 2.78 -21.23
N LYS A 183 -11.72 2.94 -21.51
CA LYS A 183 -10.98 2.05 -22.43
C LYS A 183 -10.44 0.85 -21.65
N GLY A 184 -10.72 -0.36 -22.14
CA GLY A 184 -10.16 -1.59 -21.57
C GLY A 184 -8.71 -1.80 -21.96
N THR A 185 -7.98 -2.51 -21.14
CA THR A 185 -6.58 -2.86 -21.36
C THR A 185 -6.39 -4.02 -22.35
N GLY A 186 -7.45 -4.82 -22.60
CA GLY A 186 -7.35 -6.09 -23.36
C GLY A 186 -6.76 -7.26 -22.55
N ILE A 187 -6.30 -7.01 -21.34
CA ILE A 187 -5.72 -8.02 -20.44
C ILE A 187 -6.85 -8.65 -19.61
N PRO A 188 -6.88 -10.00 -19.44
CA PRO A 188 -7.81 -10.65 -18.54
C PRO A 188 -7.70 -10.08 -17.12
N ALA A 189 -8.83 -9.68 -16.53
CA ALA A 189 -8.78 -8.98 -15.27
C ALA A 189 -10.04 -9.18 -14.41
N HIS A 190 -9.84 -9.07 -13.11
CA HIS A 190 -10.90 -9.07 -12.10
C HIS A 190 -10.91 -7.75 -11.30
N ARG A 191 -11.97 -7.58 -10.52
CA ARG A 191 -12.13 -6.45 -9.60
C ARG A 191 -11.12 -6.51 -8.45
N ASP A 192 -11.17 -5.48 -7.60
CA ASP A 192 -10.53 -5.53 -6.29
C ASP A 192 -10.99 -6.77 -5.52
N ILE A 193 -10.05 -7.42 -4.89
CA ILE A 193 -10.26 -8.54 -3.98
C ILE A 193 -9.71 -8.17 -2.59
N ASP A 194 -10.27 -8.75 -1.56
CA ASP A 194 -9.77 -8.59 -0.21
C ASP A 194 -8.43 -9.30 0.00
N ARG A 195 -7.80 -9.10 1.16
CA ARG A 195 -6.49 -9.65 1.47
C ARG A 195 -6.50 -11.18 1.45
N SER A 196 -7.52 -11.81 2.02
CA SER A 196 -7.66 -13.26 2.07
C SER A 196 -7.71 -13.88 0.68
N ALA A 197 -8.53 -13.30 -0.22
CA ALA A 197 -8.61 -13.71 -1.61
C ALA A 197 -7.33 -13.41 -2.39
N ALA A 198 -6.68 -12.26 -2.13
CA ALA A 198 -5.39 -11.92 -2.75
C ALA A 198 -4.30 -12.93 -2.37
N TYR A 199 -4.25 -13.35 -1.11
CA TYR A 199 -3.35 -14.39 -0.64
C TYR A 199 -3.66 -15.75 -1.32
N GLY A 200 -4.94 -16.10 -1.47
CA GLY A 200 -5.35 -17.29 -2.18
C GLY A 200 -4.95 -17.29 -3.65
N VAL A 201 -5.17 -16.17 -4.35
CA VAL A 201 -4.73 -15.96 -5.73
C VAL A 201 -3.23 -16.13 -5.86
N MET A 202 -2.44 -15.42 -5.04
CA MET A 202 -0.98 -15.51 -5.09
C MET A 202 -0.47 -16.92 -4.80
N ALA A 203 -1.01 -17.58 -3.79
CA ALA A 203 -0.59 -18.92 -3.37
C ALA A 203 -0.94 -20.02 -4.40
N SER A 204 -2.01 -19.84 -5.19
CA SER A 204 -2.46 -20.83 -6.18
C SER A 204 -1.98 -20.56 -7.60
N SER A 205 -1.53 -19.36 -7.91
CA SER A 205 -0.99 -19.00 -9.23
C SER A 205 0.30 -19.75 -9.54
N PRO A 206 0.56 -20.10 -10.84
CA PRO A 206 1.86 -20.62 -11.24
C PRO A 206 3.02 -19.69 -10.84
N ALA A 207 2.80 -18.40 -10.93
CA ALA A 207 3.68 -17.35 -10.41
C ALA A 207 2.89 -16.07 -10.12
N THR A 208 3.45 -15.16 -9.33
CA THR A 208 2.86 -13.85 -9.10
C THR A 208 3.88 -12.74 -9.40
N LEU A 209 3.40 -11.69 -10.07
CA LEU A 209 4.20 -10.56 -10.50
C LEU A 209 4.16 -9.41 -9.49
N ASN A 210 5.31 -8.85 -9.22
CA ASN A 210 5.45 -7.59 -8.51
C ASN A 210 6.20 -6.58 -9.38
N ILE A 211 5.47 -5.60 -9.86
CA ILE A 211 5.98 -4.57 -10.76
C ILE A 211 5.94 -3.25 -10.01
N HIS A 212 7.11 -2.73 -9.67
CA HIS A 212 7.26 -1.43 -9.01
C HIS A 212 7.05 -0.31 -10.03
N HIS A 213 6.85 0.87 -9.53
CA HIS A 213 6.79 2.09 -10.35
C HIS A 213 7.91 3.02 -9.88
N ASN A 214 7.60 4.04 -9.11
CA ASN A 214 8.58 4.99 -8.59
C ASN A 214 8.66 4.94 -7.05
N GLN A 215 8.45 3.75 -6.47
CA GLN A 215 8.63 3.52 -5.04
C GLN A 215 10.12 3.34 -4.70
N ASP A 216 10.55 3.96 -3.60
CA ASP A 216 11.88 3.77 -3.02
C ASP A 216 11.92 2.47 -2.20
N GLY A 217 10.94 2.30 -1.32
CA GLY A 217 10.74 1.08 -0.55
C GLY A 217 10.06 -0.04 -1.35
N PHE A 218 10.03 -1.21 -0.76
CA PHE A 218 9.35 -2.37 -1.35
C PHE A 218 7.87 -2.38 -1.00
N THR A 219 7.03 -2.65 -2.00
CA THR A 219 5.58 -2.77 -1.80
C THR A 219 5.24 -3.96 -0.91
N MET A 220 4.03 -3.98 -0.34
CA MET A 220 3.55 -5.13 0.45
C MET A 220 3.66 -6.45 -0.30
N ARG A 221 3.43 -6.45 -1.63
CA ARG A 221 3.47 -7.66 -2.46
C ARG A 221 4.83 -8.35 -2.44
N THR A 222 5.92 -7.59 -2.22
CA THR A 222 7.27 -8.15 -2.05
C THR A 222 7.35 -9.14 -0.88
N PHE A 223 6.54 -8.92 0.15
CA PHE A 223 6.55 -9.76 1.36
C PHE A 223 5.35 -10.71 1.40
N GLU A 224 4.21 -10.31 0.86
CA GLU A 224 2.99 -11.12 0.86
C GLU A 224 3.11 -12.35 -0.03
N ALA A 225 3.66 -12.21 -1.23
CA ALA A 225 3.76 -13.30 -2.18
C ALA A 225 4.69 -14.44 -1.68
N PRO A 226 5.94 -14.18 -1.27
CA PRO A 226 6.77 -15.22 -0.66
C PRO A 226 6.19 -15.72 0.67
N GLY A 227 5.55 -14.83 1.46
CA GLY A 227 4.93 -15.17 2.74
C GLY A 227 3.81 -16.19 2.64
N VAL A 228 3.12 -16.26 1.50
CA VAL A 228 2.09 -17.30 1.21
C VAL A 228 2.61 -18.46 0.36
N GLY A 229 3.93 -18.52 0.11
CA GLY A 229 4.58 -19.59 -0.64
C GLY A 229 4.45 -19.49 -2.16
N ALA A 230 4.14 -18.31 -2.71
CA ALA A 230 4.04 -18.09 -4.14
C ALA A 230 5.41 -17.99 -4.82
N LEU A 231 5.54 -18.52 -6.04
CA LEU A 231 6.66 -18.17 -6.90
C LEU A 231 6.59 -16.68 -7.28
N HIS A 232 7.57 -15.91 -6.85
CA HIS A 232 7.54 -14.47 -6.93
C HIS A 232 8.49 -13.92 -8.01
N LEU A 233 7.96 -13.22 -8.99
CA LEU A 233 8.66 -12.53 -10.05
C LEU A 233 8.71 -11.03 -9.75
N ILE A 234 9.89 -10.44 -9.64
CA ILE A 234 10.09 -9.05 -9.20
C ILE A 234 11.07 -8.29 -10.09
N ASP A 235 10.78 -7.03 -10.36
CA ASP A 235 11.53 -6.12 -11.23
C ASP A 235 12.65 -5.32 -10.52
N ARG A 236 13.09 -5.79 -9.32
CA ARG A 236 14.07 -5.06 -8.50
C ARG A 236 15.14 -6.00 -7.96
N ALA A 237 16.37 -5.82 -8.43
CA ALA A 237 17.54 -6.61 -8.00
C ALA A 237 17.94 -6.34 -6.53
N ASP A 238 17.66 -5.15 -6.00
CA ASP A 238 17.95 -4.78 -4.60
C ASP A 238 17.06 -5.51 -3.58
N VAL A 239 16.11 -6.33 -4.05
CA VAL A 239 15.39 -7.31 -3.22
C VAL A 239 16.33 -8.32 -2.56
N ALA A 240 17.56 -8.45 -3.06
CA ALA A 240 18.63 -9.25 -2.46
C ALA A 240 18.95 -8.91 -0.99
N ARG A 241 18.51 -7.75 -0.50
CA ARG A 241 18.59 -7.43 0.96
C ARG A 241 17.63 -8.23 1.84
N TYR A 242 16.61 -8.86 1.25
CA TYR A 242 15.57 -9.64 1.96
C TYR A 242 15.50 -11.09 1.53
N TYR A 243 15.82 -11.40 0.29
CA TYR A 243 15.68 -12.72 -0.33
C TYR A 243 16.92 -13.09 -1.14
N GLU A 244 17.11 -14.38 -1.37
CA GLU A 244 18.16 -14.91 -2.26
C GLU A 244 17.61 -15.00 -3.70
N PRO A 245 18.03 -14.08 -4.62
CA PRO A 245 17.56 -14.15 -6.00
C PRO A 245 17.95 -15.45 -6.69
N GLY A 246 17.05 -15.99 -7.49
CA GLY A 246 17.21 -17.27 -8.16
C GLY A 246 16.86 -18.49 -7.30
N ARG A 247 16.62 -18.31 -6.00
CA ARG A 247 16.25 -19.37 -5.09
C ARG A 247 14.92 -19.11 -4.36
N GLU A 248 14.74 -17.91 -3.78
CA GLU A 248 13.55 -17.53 -3.04
C GLU A 248 12.62 -16.63 -3.86
N VAL A 249 13.19 -15.83 -4.76
CA VAL A 249 12.50 -14.98 -5.71
C VAL A 249 13.21 -14.99 -7.05
N LEU A 250 12.48 -14.76 -8.14
CA LEU A 250 13.05 -14.57 -9.46
C LEU A 250 13.06 -13.08 -9.82
N VAL A 251 14.23 -12.54 -10.06
CA VAL A 251 14.41 -11.15 -10.49
C VAL A 251 14.48 -11.12 -12.01
N TYR A 252 13.87 -10.10 -12.61
CA TYR A 252 13.98 -9.80 -14.03
C TYR A 252 14.31 -8.32 -14.22
N GLU A 253 15.12 -8.01 -15.23
CA GLU A 253 15.58 -6.66 -15.54
C GLU A 253 14.88 -6.07 -16.78
N SER A 254 14.30 -6.95 -17.63
CA SER A 254 13.58 -6.54 -18.83
C SER A 254 12.29 -7.35 -19.04
N THR A 255 11.41 -6.83 -19.89
CA THR A 255 10.18 -7.54 -20.27
C THR A 255 10.50 -8.80 -21.08
N GLU A 256 11.54 -8.78 -21.90
CA GLU A 256 12.00 -9.93 -22.68
C GLU A 256 12.47 -11.06 -21.77
N GLU A 257 13.30 -10.74 -20.77
CA GLU A 257 13.74 -11.70 -19.77
C GLU A 257 12.56 -12.29 -18.98
N LEU A 258 11.58 -11.44 -18.61
CA LEU A 258 10.38 -11.90 -17.94
C LEU A 258 9.59 -12.87 -18.80
N ILE A 259 9.45 -12.62 -20.11
CA ILE A 259 8.79 -13.54 -21.06
C ILE A 259 9.52 -14.88 -21.08
N ASP A 260 10.86 -14.87 -21.16
CA ASP A 260 11.68 -16.08 -21.17
C ASP A 260 11.54 -16.88 -19.87
N LEU A 261 11.50 -16.19 -18.72
CA LEU A 261 11.28 -16.83 -17.41
C LEU A 261 9.91 -17.50 -17.31
N CYS A 262 8.87 -16.84 -17.82
CA CYS A 262 7.51 -17.35 -17.81
C CYS A 262 7.23 -18.47 -18.84
N ALA A 263 8.07 -18.61 -19.87
CA ALA A 263 7.93 -19.66 -20.90
C ALA A 263 8.61 -20.99 -20.52
N ARG A 264 9.39 -21.01 -19.46
CA ARG A 264 10.11 -22.22 -18.92
C ARG A 264 9.24 -22.97 -17.92
#